data_888b1d6cf0fd34584ce7d9009e38552d
#
_entry.id   888b1d6cf0fd34584ce7d9009e38552d
#
_cell.length_a   1.000
_cell.length_b   1.000
_cell.length_c   1.000
_cell.angle_alpha   90.00
_cell.angle_beta   90.00
_cell.angle_gamma   90.00
#
_symmetry.space_group_name_H-M   'P 1'
#
loop_
_entity.id
_entity.type
_entity.pdbx_description
1 polymer ?
#
loop_
_entity_poly.entity_id
_entity_poly.type
_entity_poly.pdbx_seq_one_letter_code
_entity_poly.pdbx_strand_id
1 'polypeptide(L)'
;MILAHRLVKGIANRILDKSYIRPRNFSNRILKKYVSNFNGEVINVSGWRDEDGEGNHYKNYFKNANSYTVSNVSGHGKGLGSAGSNYNEIEIDLTKDISDNLMGKFDVVFNHTTLEHVFNFQKAFKDLCDLSRDAVIIVVPVMQQIHQTADFGDYWRPTTMTIARMFLDNGFEPLVIKCNDQPFAPIYCFAIASKNPNKYKDKFPENVDFEMGSYNYGSSLREGYISEVISRERTS
;
A
#
# COMPACT_ATOMS: atom_id res chain seq x y z
N MET A 1 -2.24 -22.20 26.87
CA MET A 1 -1.45 -21.47 25.84
C MET A 1 -2.19 -20.24 25.28
N ILE A 2 -3.45 -20.36 24.85
CA ILE A 2 -4.25 -19.25 24.29
C ILE A 2 -4.48 -18.11 25.30
N LEU A 3 -4.72 -18.41 26.57
CA LEU A 3 -4.97 -17.41 27.62
C LEU A 3 -3.71 -16.57 27.93
N ALA A 4 -2.56 -17.21 28.00
CA ALA A 4 -1.27 -16.54 28.21
C ALA A 4 -0.94 -15.59 27.03
N HIS A 5 -1.21 -16.03 25.81
CA HIS A 5 -1.01 -15.18 24.61
C HIS A 5 -1.92 -13.94 24.63
N ARG A 6 -3.18 -14.08 25.05
CA ARG A 6 -4.10 -12.94 25.19
C ARG A 6 -3.67 -11.96 26.28
N LEU A 7 -3.15 -12.49 27.39
CA LEU A 7 -2.66 -11.65 28.51
C LEU A 7 -1.41 -10.85 28.10
N VAL A 8 -0.43 -11.51 27.49
CA VAL A 8 0.79 -10.87 26.97
C VAL A 8 0.46 -9.81 25.92
N LYS A 9 -0.46 -10.11 25.00
CA LYS A 9 -0.95 -9.14 24.00
C LYS A 9 -1.67 -7.96 24.65
N GLY A 10 -2.45 -8.19 25.72
CA GLY A 10 -3.12 -7.14 26.49
C GLY A 10 -2.14 -6.22 27.22
N ILE A 11 -1.08 -6.78 27.81
CA ILE A 11 -0.02 -6.02 28.49
C ILE A 11 0.84 -5.25 27.47
N ALA A 12 1.25 -5.89 26.39
CA ALA A 12 1.99 -5.25 25.30
C ALA A 12 1.22 -4.06 24.70
N ASN A 13 -0.09 -4.21 24.49
CA ASN A 13 -0.97 -3.12 23.99
C ASN A 13 -1.10 -1.92 24.95
N ARG A 14 -0.77 -2.09 26.23
CA ARG A 14 -0.81 -1.00 27.25
C ARG A 14 0.55 -0.31 27.44
N ILE A 15 1.64 -1.01 27.20
CA ILE A 15 3.00 -0.56 27.52
C ILE A 15 3.75 -0.11 26.26
N LEU A 16 3.49 -0.74 25.10
CA LEU A 16 4.17 -0.39 23.86
C LEU A 16 3.37 0.65 23.08
N ASP A 17 4.08 1.56 22.47
CA ASP A 17 3.48 2.49 21.51
C ASP A 17 2.75 1.68 20.42
N LYS A 18 1.48 2.01 20.19
CA LYS A 18 0.63 1.32 19.21
C LYS A 18 1.22 1.34 17.80
N SER A 19 2.06 2.30 17.49
CA SER A 19 2.79 2.38 16.23
C SER A 19 3.74 1.19 16.01
N TYR A 20 4.21 0.56 17.09
CA TYR A 20 5.09 -0.61 17.03
C TYR A 20 4.35 -1.94 16.89
N ILE A 21 3.07 -2.00 17.30
CA ILE A 21 2.32 -3.27 17.39
C ILE A 21 1.37 -3.44 16.19
N ARG A 22 0.93 -2.32 15.61
CA ARG A 22 -0.04 -2.33 14.52
C ARG A 22 0.64 -1.90 13.23
N PRO A 23 0.78 -2.80 12.25
CA PRO A 23 1.46 -2.47 11.00
C PRO A 23 0.75 -1.34 10.23
N ARG A 24 -0.57 -1.20 10.40
CA ARG A 24 -1.35 -0.10 9.81
C ARG A 24 -0.93 1.28 10.35
N ASN A 25 -0.57 1.38 11.64
CA ASN A 25 -0.07 2.64 12.20
C ASN A 25 1.26 3.07 11.55
N PHE A 26 2.12 2.09 11.19
CA PHE A 26 3.33 2.36 10.43
C PHE A 26 2.99 2.93 9.04
N SER A 27 2.16 2.23 8.25
CA SER A 27 1.80 2.68 6.90
C SER A 27 1.09 4.04 6.91
N ASN A 28 0.21 4.29 7.88
CA ASN A 28 -0.45 5.59 8.05
C ASN A 28 0.54 6.71 8.36
N ARG A 29 1.53 6.45 9.22
CA ARG A 29 2.58 7.43 9.55
C ARG A 29 3.39 7.80 8.31
N ILE A 30 3.79 6.82 7.51
CA ILE A 30 4.54 7.06 6.27
C ILE A 30 3.65 7.80 5.25
N LEU A 31 2.40 7.39 5.10
CA LEU A 31 1.45 8.08 4.22
C LEU A 31 1.29 9.55 4.62
N LYS A 32 1.06 9.85 5.92
CA LYS A 32 0.95 11.22 6.44
C LYS A 32 2.18 12.07 6.12
N LYS A 33 3.38 11.47 6.13
CA LYS A 33 4.64 12.18 5.82
C LYS A 33 4.69 12.65 4.37
N TYR A 34 4.17 11.88 3.43
CA TYR A 34 4.37 12.11 2.01
C TYR A 34 3.13 12.57 1.24
N VAL A 35 1.94 12.32 1.77
CA VAL A 35 0.68 12.53 1.06
C VAL A 35 0.42 13.97 0.64
N SER A 36 0.94 14.96 1.36
CA SER A 36 0.82 16.39 1.03
C SER A 36 1.52 16.79 -0.27
N ASN A 37 2.41 15.93 -0.78
CA ASN A 37 3.07 16.14 -2.07
C ASN A 37 2.17 15.85 -3.28
N PHE A 38 1.03 15.20 -3.06
CA PHE A 38 0.09 14.78 -4.08
C PHE A 38 -1.14 15.67 -4.12
N ASN A 39 -1.59 15.96 -5.32
CA ASN A 39 -2.80 16.72 -5.61
C ASN A 39 -3.56 16.07 -6.78
N GLY A 40 -4.65 16.68 -7.22
CA GLY A 40 -5.46 16.21 -8.35
C GLY A 40 -6.51 15.19 -7.94
N GLU A 41 -6.86 14.31 -8.85
CA GLU A 41 -7.87 13.28 -8.65
C GLU A 41 -7.27 12.04 -7.98
N VAL A 42 -7.79 11.70 -6.82
CA VAL A 42 -7.30 10.57 -6.01
C VAL A 42 -8.35 9.46 -5.97
N ILE A 43 -7.90 8.21 -6.09
CA ILE A 43 -8.75 7.04 -5.83
C ILE A 43 -8.12 6.13 -4.77
N ASN A 44 -8.94 5.71 -3.80
CA ASN A 44 -8.62 4.61 -2.88
C ASN A 44 -9.29 3.33 -3.40
N VAL A 45 -8.49 2.45 -4.02
CA VAL A 45 -9.00 1.23 -4.66
C VAL A 45 -9.21 0.15 -3.61
N SER A 46 -10.41 -0.44 -3.60
CA SER A 46 -10.87 -1.40 -2.59
C SER A 46 -10.80 -0.83 -1.18
N GLY A 47 -11.19 0.43 -1.04
CA GLY A 47 -11.05 1.21 0.20
C GLY A 47 -12.06 0.88 1.29
N TRP A 48 -13.07 0.05 0.98
CA TRP A 48 -14.17 -0.30 1.88
C TRP A 48 -14.83 0.97 2.45
N ARG A 49 -14.76 1.19 3.77
CA ARG A 49 -15.27 2.39 4.47
C ARG A 49 -14.26 3.52 4.54
N ASP A 50 -13.13 3.40 3.86
CA ASP A 50 -12.02 4.36 3.88
C ASP A 50 -11.37 4.55 5.26
N GLU A 51 -11.58 3.62 6.20
CA GLU A 51 -11.11 3.71 7.58
C GLU A 51 -9.61 3.38 7.69
N ASP A 52 -8.87 4.23 8.42
CA ASP A 52 -7.44 4.07 8.65
C ASP A 52 -7.10 3.12 9.81
N GLY A 53 -8.09 2.65 10.56
CA GLY A 53 -7.92 1.81 11.75
C GLY A 53 -7.39 2.55 12.99
N GLU A 54 -7.22 3.86 12.91
CA GLU A 54 -6.85 4.74 14.01
C GLU A 54 -8.00 5.68 14.42
N GLY A 55 -9.19 5.51 13.84
CA GLY A 55 -10.38 6.32 14.10
C GLY A 55 -10.55 7.49 13.14
N ASN A 56 -9.84 7.48 12.02
CA ASN A 56 -9.93 8.48 10.97
C ASN A 56 -10.16 7.82 9.59
N HIS A 57 -10.28 8.61 8.54
CA HIS A 57 -10.45 8.18 7.16
C HIS A 57 -9.28 8.61 6.30
N TYR A 58 -8.88 7.79 5.32
CA TYR A 58 -7.78 8.11 4.39
C TYR A 58 -8.06 9.37 3.58
N LYS A 59 -9.31 9.64 3.23
CA LYS A 59 -9.73 10.90 2.58
C LYS A 59 -9.16 12.15 3.28
N ASN A 60 -9.11 12.14 4.61
CA ASN A 60 -8.63 13.26 5.40
C ASN A 60 -7.10 13.46 5.33
N TYR A 61 -6.37 12.48 4.81
CA TYR A 61 -4.93 12.59 4.57
C TYR A 61 -4.64 13.35 3.27
N PHE A 62 -5.43 13.11 2.23
CA PHE A 62 -5.29 13.71 0.90
C PHE A 62 -5.92 15.12 0.83
N LYS A 63 -5.47 16.02 1.71
CA LYS A 63 -6.04 17.38 1.85
C LYS A 63 -5.86 18.25 0.59
N ASN A 64 -4.86 17.93 -0.23
CA ASN A 64 -4.55 18.65 -1.47
C ASN A 64 -5.21 18.01 -2.70
N ALA A 65 -6.03 16.97 -2.52
CA ALA A 65 -6.77 16.35 -3.61
C ALA A 65 -7.90 17.28 -4.09
N ASN A 66 -8.07 17.40 -5.41
CA ASN A 66 -9.19 18.09 -6.02
C ASN A 66 -10.49 17.26 -5.89
N SER A 67 -10.34 15.95 -6.00
CA SER A 67 -11.41 14.98 -5.77
C SER A 67 -10.87 13.71 -5.12
N TYR A 68 -11.73 13.03 -4.38
CA TYR A 68 -11.39 11.76 -3.73
C TYR A 68 -12.49 10.74 -3.97
N THR A 69 -12.12 9.64 -4.59
CA THR A 69 -13.00 8.53 -4.96
C THR A 69 -12.60 7.29 -4.15
N VAL A 70 -13.58 6.50 -3.74
CA VAL A 70 -13.37 5.16 -3.19
C VAL A 70 -13.89 4.15 -4.21
N SER A 71 -13.20 3.03 -4.40
CA SER A 71 -13.78 1.94 -5.15
C SER A 71 -13.98 0.71 -4.27
N ASN A 72 -15.03 -0.03 -4.58
CA ASN A 72 -15.35 -1.31 -3.97
C ASN A 72 -15.92 -2.26 -5.02
N VAL A 73 -16.02 -3.54 -4.69
CA VAL A 73 -16.57 -4.57 -5.56
C VAL A 73 -18.01 -4.90 -5.16
N SER A 74 -18.88 -5.20 -6.11
CA SER A 74 -20.25 -5.63 -5.82
C SER A 74 -20.31 -7.02 -5.19
N GLY A 75 -21.36 -7.29 -4.40
CA GLY A 75 -21.70 -8.63 -3.93
C GLY A 75 -21.00 -9.12 -2.67
N HIS A 76 -20.17 -8.30 -2.02
CA HIS A 76 -19.49 -8.63 -0.76
C HIS A 76 -19.97 -7.75 0.39
N GLY A 77 -19.89 -8.23 1.64
CA GLY A 77 -20.25 -7.45 2.83
C GLY A 77 -19.38 -6.21 3.06
N LYS A 78 -18.21 -6.15 2.41
CA LYS A 78 -17.32 -4.98 2.31
C LYS A 78 -17.39 -4.32 0.91
N GLY A 79 -18.49 -4.52 0.20
CA GLY A 79 -18.65 -4.18 -1.19
C GLY A 79 -19.13 -2.76 -1.43
N LEU A 80 -19.55 -2.55 -2.67
CA LEU A 80 -20.09 -1.27 -3.17
C LEU A 80 -21.23 -0.78 -2.27
N GLY A 81 -21.23 0.51 -1.94
CA GLY A 81 -22.13 1.14 -0.97
C GLY A 81 -21.56 1.23 0.45
N SER A 82 -20.42 0.58 0.73
CA SER A 82 -19.83 0.56 2.09
C SER A 82 -19.17 1.87 2.50
N ALA A 83 -18.70 2.67 1.56
CA ALA A 83 -18.03 3.95 1.87
C ALA A 83 -19.02 5.00 2.40
N GLY A 84 -20.30 4.88 2.05
CA GLY A 84 -21.36 5.78 2.50
C GLY A 84 -21.56 6.99 1.59
N SER A 85 -22.66 7.72 1.81
CA SER A 85 -23.15 8.79 0.91
C SER A 85 -22.22 10.00 0.77
N ASN A 86 -21.23 10.15 1.65
CA ASN A 86 -20.27 11.27 1.62
C ASN A 86 -19.08 11.03 0.68
N TYR A 87 -19.05 9.89 0.00
CA TYR A 87 -17.99 9.52 -0.93
C TYR A 87 -18.51 9.43 -2.37
N ASN A 88 -17.67 9.83 -3.30
CA ASN A 88 -17.80 9.37 -4.67
C ASN A 88 -17.30 7.92 -4.71
N GLU A 89 -18.21 6.97 -4.87
CA GLU A 89 -17.88 5.55 -4.87
C GLU A 89 -18.16 4.95 -6.25
N ILE A 90 -17.20 4.16 -6.75
CA ILE A 90 -17.31 3.46 -8.03
C ILE A 90 -17.02 1.98 -7.86
N GLU A 91 -17.49 1.16 -8.79
CA GLU A 91 -17.18 -0.26 -8.82
C GLU A 91 -15.88 -0.53 -9.55
N ILE A 92 -14.93 -1.21 -8.88
CA ILE A 92 -13.73 -1.79 -9.49
C ILE A 92 -13.49 -3.17 -8.87
N ASP A 93 -13.46 -4.19 -9.71
CA ASP A 93 -13.12 -5.56 -9.36
C ASP A 93 -11.75 -5.92 -9.95
N LEU A 94 -10.72 -5.94 -9.12
CA LEU A 94 -9.35 -6.26 -9.52
C LEU A 94 -9.16 -7.71 -10.03
N THR A 95 -10.17 -8.57 -9.90
CA THR A 95 -10.16 -9.91 -10.48
C THR A 95 -10.62 -9.94 -11.94
N LYS A 96 -11.24 -8.86 -12.42
CA LYS A 96 -11.76 -8.65 -13.77
C LYS A 96 -10.97 -7.58 -14.53
N ASP A 97 -11.24 -7.46 -15.81
CA ASP A 97 -10.67 -6.37 -16.61
C ASP A 97 -11.27 -5.04 -16.21
N ILE A 98 -10.39 -4.04 -16.06
CA ILE A 98 -10.81 -2.68 -15.75
C ILE A 98 -11.30 -2.01 -17.03
N SER A 99 -12.37 -1.23 -16.90
CA SER A 99 -12.94 -0.51 -18.02
C SER A 99 -11.98 0.57 -18.57
N ASP A 100 -11.85 0.63 -19.89
CA ASP A 100 -10.95 1.54 -20.61
C ASP A 100 -11.14 3.01 -20.23
N ASN A 101 -12.37 3.41 -19.86
CA ASN A 101 -12.67 4.78 -19.46
C ASN A 101 -12.08 5.17 -18.09
N LEU A 102 -11.51 4.23 -17.36
CA LEU A 102 -10.81 4.46 -16.09
C LEU A 102 -9.29 4.52 -16.25
N MET A 103 -8.76 4.12 -17.40
CA MET A 103 -7.32 4.12 -17.68
C MET A 103 -6.77 5.55 -17.66
N GLY A 104 -5.73 5.77 -16.81
CA GLY A 104 -5.11 7.08 -16.63
C GLY A 104 -6.04 8.16 -16.07
N LYS A 105 -7.16 7.78 -15.47
CA LYS A 105 -8.15 8.73 -14.99
C LYS A 105 -7.72 9.50 -13.74
N PHE A 106 -6.94 8.86 -12.87
CA PHE A 106 -6.58 9.41 -11.56
C PHE A 106 -5.13 9.89 -11.54
N ASP A 107 -4.87 11.01 -10.87
CA ASP A 107 -3.50 11.46 -10.61
C ASP A 107 -2.81 10.54 -9.63
N VAL A 108 -3.53 10.09 -8.60
CA VAL A 108 -3.00 9.24 -7.54
C VAL A 108 -3.92 8.05 -7.34
N VAL A 109 -3.34 6.86 -7.39
CA VAL A 109 -4.00 5.60 -7.02
C VAL A 109 -3.43 5.13 -5.69
N PHE A 110 -4.28 4.97 -4.70
CA PHE A 110 -3.94 4.42 -3.40
C PHE A 110 -4.60 3.06 -3.22
N ASN A 111 -3.84 2.08 -2.74
CA ASN A 111 -4.36 0.76 -2.38
C ASN A 111 -3.68 0.26 -1.11
N HIS A 112 -4.48 -0.24 -0.18
CA HIS A 112 -4.00 -0.66 1.13
C HIS A 112 -4.49 -2.06 1.48
N THR A 113 -3.59 -3.04 1.53
CA THR A 113 -3.85 -4.43 1.97
C THR A 113 -5.05 -5.08 1.28
N THR A 114 -4.99 -5.11 -0.06
CA THR A 114 -5.98 -5.77 -0.92
C THR A 114 -5.32 -6.74 -1.89
N LEU A 115 -4.16 -6.37 -2.42
CA LEU A 115 -3.48 -7.14 -3.46
C LEU A 115 -3.14 -8.57 -3.02
N GLU A 116 -2.89 -8.78 -1.73
CA GLU A 116 -2.65 -10.13 -1.16
C GLU A 116 -3.85 -11.06 -1.32
N HIS A 117 -5.04 -10.50 -1.49
CA HIS A 117 -6.30 -11.23 -1.64
C HIS A 117 -6.70 -11.50 -3.09
N VAL A 118 -5.96 -10.97 -4.05
CA VAL A 118 -6.20 -11.18 -5.48
C VAL A 118 -5.24 -12.23 -6.03
N PHE A 119 -5.76 -13.39 -6.48
CA PHE A 119 -4.91 -14.49 -6.95
C PHE A 119 -4.04 -14.08 -8.14
N ASN A 120 -4.57 -13.36 -9.12
CA ASN A 120 -3.80 -12.79 -10.21
C ASN A 120 -3.17 -11.44 -9.79
N PHE A 121 -2.21 -11.52 -8.88
CA PHE A 121 -1.54 -10.38 -8.28
C PHE A 121 -0.89 -9.45 -9.32
N GLN A 122 -0.23 -10.03 -10.33
CA GLN A 122 0.47 -9.25 -11.34
C GLN A 122 -0.49 -8.40 -12.16
N LYS A 123 -1.63 -8.99 -12.58
CA LYS A 123 -2.68 -8.24 -13.28
C LYS A 123 -3.24 -7.12 -12.39
N ALA A 124 -3.62 -7.44 -11.16
CA ALA A 124 -4.18 -6.46 -10.24
C ALA A 124 -3.22 -5.29 -9.97
N PHE A 125 -1.92 -5.59 -9.83
CA PHE A 125 -0.90 -4.56 -9.69
C PHE A 125 -0.79 -3.67 -10.93
N LYS A 126 -0.77 -4.30 -12.13
CA LYS A 126 -0.79 -3.57 -13.40
C LYS A 126 -2.02 -2.69 -13.52
N ASP A 127 -3.18 -3.18 -13.15
CA ASP A 127 -4.43 -2.42 -13.16
C ASP A 127 -4.36 -1.16 -12.29
N LEU A 128 -3.77 -1.27 -11.09
CA LEU A 128 -3.53 -0.08 -10.24
C LEU A 128 -2.61 0.94 -10.93
N CYS A 129 -1.59 0.45 -11.65
CA CYS A 129 -0.70 1.30 -12.43
C CYS A 129 -1.42 1.96 -13.62
N ASP A 130 -2.25 1.20 -14.32
CA ASP A 130 -3.00 1.69 -15.49
C ASP A 130 -4.07 2.73 -15.13
N LEU A 131 -4.70 2.61 -13.96
CA LEU A 131 -5.63 3.61 -13.44
C LEU A 131 -4.96 4.98 -13.23
N SER A 132 -3.63 4.98 -12.97
CA SER A 132 -2.89 6.21 -12.63
C SER A 132 -2.24 6.85 -13.84
N ARG A 133 -2.34 8.16 -13.93
CA ARG A 133 -1.55 8.99 -14.85
C ARG A 133 -0.27 9.56 -14.23
N ASP A 134 -0.09 9.46 -12.89
CA ASP A 134 1.08 10.03 -12.23
C ASP A 134 1.66 9.14 -11.14
N ALA A 135 0.95 8.91 -10.02
CA ALA A 135 1.52 8.24 -8.86
C ALA A 135 0.66 7.08 -8.35
N VAL A 136 1.33 6.03 -7.86
CA VAL A 136 0.70 4.89 -7.20
C VAL A 136 1.29 4.71 -5.81
N ILE A 137 0.43 4.53 -4.82
CA ILE A 137 0.77 4.28 -3.41
C ILE A 137 0.20 2.93 -3.02
N ILE A 138 1.05 2.00 -2.60
CA ILE A 138 0.66 0.63 -2.27
C ILE A 138 1.14 0.26 -0.87
N VAL A 139 0.28 -0.44 -0.14
CA VAL A 139 0.64 -1.11 1.11
C VAL A 139 0.26 -2.58 1.01
N VAL A 140 1.24 -3.46 1.20
CA VAL A 140 1.06 -4.92 1.16
C VAL A 140 1.72 -5.60 2.35
N PRO A 141 1.20 -6.74 2.84
CA PRO A 141 1.86 -7.51 3.87
C PRO A 141 3.07 -8.27 3.32
N VAL A 142 4.18 -8.26 4.07
CA VAL A 142 5.38 -9.07 3.78
C VAL A 142 5.48 -10.27 4.71
N MET A 143 5.17 -10.11 6.00
CA MET A 143 5.27 -11.15 7.03
C MET A 143 4.04 -11.21 7.96
N GLN A 144 2.90 -10.79 7.49
CA GLN A 144 1.66 -10.90 8.25
C GLN A 144 1.17 -12.36 8.29
N GLN A 145 0.51 -12.75 9.37
CA GLN A 145 -0.18 -14.03 9.46
C GLN A 145 -1.22 -14.16 8.36
N ILE A 146 -1.40 -15.38 7.84
CA ILE A 146 -2.48 -15.73 6.91
C ILE A 146 -3.83 -15.41 7.57
N HIS A 147 -4.68 -14.69 6.86
CA HIS A 147 -5.96 -14.19 7.39
C HIS A 147 -7.12 -14.30 6.38
N GLN A 148 -7.17 -15.41 5.67
CA GLN A 148 -8.30 -15.74 4.77
C GLN A 148 -9.62 -15.89 5.51
N THR A 149 -10.72 -15.62 4.81
CA THR A 149 -12.09 -15.81 5.29
C THR A 149 -12.92 -16.58 4.25
N ALA A 150 -14.22 -16.76 4.50
CA ALA A 150 -15.12 -17.31 3.49
C ALA A 150 -15.31 -16.39 2.27
N ASP A 151 -15.10 -15.09 2.45
CA ASP A 151 -15.33 -14.07 1.42
C ASP A 151 -14.08 -13.77 0.56
N PHE A 152 -12.88 -14.06 1.08
CA PHE A 152 -11.62 -13.78 0.36
C PHE A 152 -10.48 -14.73 0.76
N GLY A 153 -9.66 -15.09 -0.22
CA GLY A 153 -8.40 -15.81 0.00
C GLY A 153 -7.29 -14.89 0.50
N ASP A 154 -6.14 -15.47 0.83
CA ASP A 154 -4.94 -14.75 1.23
C ASP A 154 -3.73 -15.45 0.58
N TYR A 155 -3.26 -14.92 -0.55
CA TYR A 155 -2.40 -15.65 -1.49
C TYR A 155 -0.94 -15.17 -1.47
N TRP A 156 -0.69 -13.87 -1.19
CA TRP A 156 0.59 -13.26 -1.52
C TRP A 156 1.26 -12.55 -0.34
N ARG A 157 2.60 -12.68 -0.31
CA ARG A 157 3.52 -11.94 0.56
C ARG A 157 4.69 -11.43 -0.30
N PRO A 158 4.46 -10.39 -1.12
CA PRO A 158 5.48 -9.87 -2.02
C PRO A 158 6.59 -9.20 -1.22
N THR A 159 7.84 -9.41 -1.67
CA THR A 159 9.00 -8.71 -1.11
C THR A 159 9.07 -7.28 -1.65
N THR A 160 9.87 -6.44 -0.99
CA THR A 160 10.16 -5.07 -1.47
C THR A 160 10.75 -5.06 -2.87
N MET A 161 11.60 -6.05 -3.19
CA MET A 161 12.17 -6.22 -4.54
C MET A 161 11.09 -6.54 -5.57
N THR A 162 10.14 -7.41 -5.23
CA THR A 162 9.00 -7.73 -6.12
C THR A 162 8.22 -6.44 -6.43
N ILE A 163 7.90 -5.64 -5.40
CA ILE A 163 7.16 -4.39 -5.57
C ILE A 163 7.95 -3.39 -6.42
N ALA A 164 9.25 -3.21 -6.15
CA ALA A 164 10.11 -2.33 -6.94
C ALA A 164 10.14 -2.74 -8.42
N ARG A 165 10.38 -4.03 -8.68
CA ARG A 165 10.42 -4.57 -10.05
C ARG A 165 9.09 -4.38 -10.78
N MET A 166 7.97 -4.66 -10.11
CA MET A 166 6.65 -4.50 -10.72
C MET A 166 6.33 -3.05 -11.06
N PHE A 167 6.77 -2.08 -10.25
CA PHE A 167 6.66 -0.68 -10.61
C PHE A 167 7.46 -0.35 -11.86
N LEU A 168 8.72 -0.75 -11.93
CA LEU A 168 9.58 -0.52 -13.10
C LEU A 168 9.01 -1.15 -14.38
N ASP A 169 8.54 -2.40 -14.31
CA ASP A 169 7.93 -3.11 -15.43
C ASP A 169 6.65 -2.42 -15.95
N ASN A 170 5.99 -1.61 -15.12
CA ASN A 170 4.81 -0.81 -15.49
C ASN A 170 5.12 0.67 -15.75
N GLY A 171 6.39 1.05 -15.90
CA GLY A 171 6.82 2.41 -16.23
C GLY A 171 6.73 3.41 -15.08
N PHE A 172 6.74 2.93 -13.84
CA PHE A 172 6.78 3.76 -12.63
C PHE A 172 8.14 3.68 -11.96
N GLU A 173 8.70 4.80 -11.59
CA GLU A 173 9.93 4.87 -10.80
C GLU A 173 9.59 4.93 -9.31
N PRO A 174 10.12 4.00 -8.48
CA PRO A 174 9.94 4.04 -7.04
C PRO A 174 10.52 5.31 -6.41
N LEU A 175 9.72 6.01 -5.61
CA LEU A 175 10.10 7.19 -4.84
C LEU A 175 10.37 6.83 -3.38
N VAL A 176 9.61 5.88 -2.83
CA VAL A 176 9.73 5.36 -1.46
C VAL A 176 9.39 3.89 -1.47
N ILE A 177 10.19 3.06 -0.83
CA ILE A 177 9.83 1.70 -0.43
C ILE A 177 10.35 1.46 0.98
N LYS A 178 9.43 1.19 1.94
CA LYS A 178 9.76 1.02 3.35
C LYS A 178 9.03 -0.17 3.95
N CYS A 179 9.71 -0.91 4.82
CA CYS A 179 9.09 -1.92 5.67
C CYS A 179 9.10 -1.49 7.13
N ASN A 180 8.09 -1.90 7.91
CA ASN A 180 8.18 -1.76 9.35
C ASN A 180 9.03 -2.89 9.92
N ASP A 181 10.07 -2.52 10.67
CA ASP A 181 11.09 -3.39 11.22
C ASP A 181 10.82 -3.66 12.72
N GLN A 182 9.64 -4.16 13.04
CA GLN A 182 9.28 -4.40 14.43
C GLN A 182 9.25 -5.90 14.75
N PRO A 183 10.06 -6.39 15.73
CA PRO A 183 10.22 -7.81 16.02
C PRO A 183 8.94 -8.58 16.33
N PHE A 184 7.90 -7.89 16.80
CA PHE A 184 6.63 -8.49 17.23
C PHE A 184 5.42 -8.04 16.43
N ALA A 185 5.59 -7.21 15.40
CA ALA A 185 4.51 -6.75 14.55
C ALA A 185 4.57 -7.39 13.16
N PRO A 186 3.42 -7.73 12.57
CA PRO A 186 3.38 -8.10 11.17
C PRO A 186 4.00 -7.01 10.32
N ILE A 187 4.87 -7.39 9.37
CA ILE A 187 5.60 -6.45 8.55
C ILE A 187 4.76 -6.09 7.32
N TYR A 188 4.56 -4.78 7.12
CA TYR A 188 4.04 -4.19 5.89
C TYR A 188 5.16 -3.58 5.06
N CYS A 189 5.05 -3.73 3.74
CA CYS A 189 5.75 -2.91 2.76
C CYS A 189 4.83 -1.75 2.37
N PHE A 190 5.33 -0.52 2.53
CA PHE A 190 4.73 0.70 2.04
C PHE A 190 5.55 1.20 0.85
N ALA A 191 4.92 1.46 -0.27
CA ALA A 191 5.62 1.91 -1.47
C ALA A 191 4.88 3.07 -2.16
N ILE A 192 5.66 4.01 -2.70
CA ILE A 192 5.21 5.09 -3.58
C ILE A 192 6.06 5.04 -4.84
N ALA A 193 5.43 5.11 -6.01
CA ALA A 193 6.11 5.23 -7.29
C ALA A 193 5.39 6.22 -8.21
N SER A 194 6.11 6.78 -9.20
CA SER A 194 5.54 7.75 -10.13
C SER A 194 6.03 7.53 -11.56
N LYS A 195 5.17 7.81 -12.55
CA LYS A 195 5.53 7.96 -13.95
C LYS A 195 6.34 9.25 -14.22
N ASN A 196 6.24 10.22 -13.30
CA ASN A 196 6.85 11.54 -13.42
C ASN A 196 7.81 11.83 -12.24
N PRO A 197 8.87 11.03 -12.03
CA PRO A 197 9.74 11.14 -10.85
C PRO A 197 10.36 12.53 -10.69
N ASN A 198 10.67 13.21 -11.79
CA ASN A 198 11.24 14.57 -11.78
C ASN A 198 10.31 15.61 -11.13
N LYS A 199 8.98 15.40 -11.16
CA LYS A 199 7.99 16.26 -10.46
C LYS A 199 8.17 16.23 -8.94
N TYR A 200 8.80 15.18 -8.44
CA TYR A 200 8.95 14.89 -7.02
C TYR A 200 10.38 14.98 -6.51
N LYS A 201 11.36 15.36 -7.36
CA LYS A 201 12.80 15.36 -7.05
C LYS A 201 13.12 16.11 -5.75
N ASP A 202 12.49 17.29 -5.55
CA ASP A 202 12.75 18.11 -4.36
C ASP A 202 11.83 17.77 -3.17
N LYS A 203 10.88 16.86 -3.37
CA LYS A 203 9.87 16.49 -2.36
C LYS A 203 10.17 15.18 -1.66
N PHE A 204 11.02 14.36 -2.26
CA PHE A 204 11.50 13.11 -1.73
C PHE A 204 13.02 13.16 -1.64
N PRO A 205 13.65 12.59 -0.61
CA PRO A 205 15.10 12.54 -0.50
C PRO A 205 15.71 11.91 -1.77
N GLU A 206 16.84 12.44 -2.22
CA GLU A 206 17.55 11.92 -3.41
C GLU A 206 17.93 10.44 -3.28
N ASN A 207 18.20 10.01 -2.07
CA ASN A 207 18.36 8.60 -1.76
C ASN A 207 16.96 8.03 -1.50
N VAL A 208 16.47 7.27 -2.45
CA VAL A 208 15.28 6.44 -2.25
C VAL A 208 15.53 5.65 -0.96
N ASP A 209 14.80 6.02 0.08
CA ASP A 209 14.98 5.48 1.42
C ASP A 209 14.36 4.07 1.42
N PHE A 210 15.11 3.11 0.88
CA PHE A 210 14.80 1.70 0.96
C PHE A 210 15.15 1.21 2.36
N GLU A 211 14.37 1.63 3.36
CA GLU A 211 14.44 0.99 4.67
C GLU A 211 14.01 -0.45 4.53
N MET A 212 15.00 -1.32 4.62
CA MET A 212 14.78 -2.75 4.69
C MET A 212 14.84 -3.16 6.14
N GLY A 213 13.75 -3.77 6.62
CA GLY A 213 13.72 -4.35 7.94
C GLY A 213 14.82 -5.39 8.13
N SER A 214 15.48 -5.39 9.29
CA SER A 214 16.38 -6.47 9.68
C SER A 214 15.56 -7.72 9.97
N TYR A 215 15.68 -8.72 9.11
CA TYR A 215 15.10 -10.03 9.39
C TYR A 215 16.04 -10.77 10.35
N ASN A 216 15.53 -11.22 11.49
CA ASN A 216 16.27 -12.01 12.48
C ASN A 216 16.69 -13.42 11.98
N TYR A 217 16.66 -13.67 10.70
CA TYR A 217 17.06 -14.93 10.07
C TYR A 217 18.21 -14.74 9.08
N GLY A 218 19.25 -14.01 9.48
CA GLY A 218 20.59 -14.12 8.90
C GLY A 218 20.83 -13.45 7.54
N SER A 219 19.88 -12.74 6.99
CA SER A 219 20.08 -11.95 5.77
C SER A 219 19.52 -10.54 5.91
N SER A 220 20.36 -9.62 6.38
CA SER A 220 20.12 -8.22 6.13
C SER A 220 20.27 -7.97 4.62
N LEU A 221 19.19 -7.74 3.92
CA LEU A 221 19.28 -7.11 2.61
C LEU A 221 19.76 -5.68 2.86
N ARG A 222 21.00 -5.37 2.48
CA ARG A 222 21.59 -4.05 2.68
C ARG A 222 20.88 -3.01 1.82
N GLU A 223 20.73 -1.81 2.35
CA GLU A 223 20.16 -0.62 1.66
C GLU A 223 20.62 -0.43 0.20
N GLY A 224 21.88 -0.76 -0.10
CA GLY A 224 22.44 -0.67 -1.44
C GLY A 224 21.88 -1.65 -2.46
N TYR A 225 21.26 -2.75 -2.05
CA TYR A 225 20.92 -3.82 -2.98
C TYR A 225 19.75 -3.44 -3.91
N ILE A 226 18.76 -2.75 -3.41
CA ILE A 226 17.61 -2.32 -4.25
C ILE A 226 18.02 -1.16 -5.15
N SER A 227 18.82 -0.21 -4.67
CA SER A 227 19.38 0.85 -5.51
C SER A 227 20.28 0.30 -6.63
N GLU A 228 21.03 -0.78 -6.37
CA GLU A 228 21.79 -1.49 -7.40
C GLU A 228 20.89 -2.20 -8.43
N VAL A 229 19.81 -2.85 -8.01
CA VAL A 229 18.87 -3.48 -8.94
C VAL A 229 18.22 -2.43 -9.83
N ILE A 230 17.72 -1.34 -9.25
CA ILE A 230 17.11 -0.24 -9.99
C ILE A 230 18.12 0.40 -10.96
N SER A 231 19.37 0.61 -10.54
CA SER A 231 20.41 1.19 -11.41
C SER A 231 20.81 0.28 -12.56
N ARG A 232 20.89 -1.04 -12.36
CA ARG A 232 21.21 -2.02 -13.41
C ARG A 232 20.10 -2.12 -14.45
N GLU A 233 18.84 -2.09 -14.02
CA GLU A 233 17.69 -2.16 -14.95
C GLU A 233 17.56 -0.90 -15.82
N ARG A 234 18.09 0.25 -15.37
CA ARG A 234 18.13 1.49 -16.17
C ARG A 234 19.22 1.48 -17.25
N THR A 235 20.22 0.61 -17.12
CA THR A 235 21.37 0.51 -18.04
C THR A 235 21.27 -0.68 -19.00
N SER A 236 20.27 -1.54 -18.85
CA SER A 236 19.96 -2.66 -19.73
C SER A 236 18.79 -2.33 -20.65
#